data_55ed274b33b194aa366525f5c77f0087
#
_entry.id   55ed274b33b194aa366525f5c77f0087
#
_cell.length_a   1.000
_cell.length_b   1.000
_cell.length_c   1.000
_cell.angle_alpha   90.00
_cell.angle_beta   90.00
_cell.angle_gamma   90.00
#
_symmetry.space_group_name_H-M   'P 1'
#
loop_
_entity.id
_entity.type
_entity.pdbx_description
1 polymer ?
#
loop_
_entity_poly.entity_id
_entity_poly.type
_entity_poly.pdbx_seq_one_letter_code
_entity_poly.pdbx_strand_id
1 'polypeptide(L)'
;MDYNNKFTTHKIPEITWPDGLQDETKYTFSITYTDQHSMDYKQFAETTKDIILKDGNSLAPYPDPQGYPDLRNLISERLSTLRGLNTDPDSIVLTAGAGGAISSLLNVFLEPGDTVLIEEFSYLGTLAMLMGRSANIVHIDCDEEGIIPESLEENLANLKKQNITPKFMYLISVYQNPTGITIPLERRKSIIQIAQKYNVPIFENESYADFRIDGDPLPPTMFELDDQESVTYMSAYTKFLGCGLRIGYCVVPPSVKEALQKIRFGDSPSQLATMATFNYLEKHGYEHGIEVEKSLLKKRDAMLSALSENFPDTCEWTKPNGGMMLWMKLPEGTNSWDILQTAADRGVKYNPGGLFRADRKRNNYLRLTYSYNSPEEIHEGIKLLADVFEKENLI
;
A
#
# COMPACT_ATOMS: atom_id res chain seq x y z
N MET A 1 24.17 -12.97 -27.77
CA MET A 1 24.07 -11.50 -27.78
C MET A 1 24.11 -11.08 -26.33
N ASP A 2 24.97 -10.13 -25.97
CA ASP A 2 25.03 -9.59 -24.62
C ASP A 2 24.05 -8.39 -24.50
N TYR A 3 23.06 -8.49 -23.61
CA TYR A 3 22.05 -7.44 -23.37
C TYR A 3 22.47 -6.42 -22.30
N ASN A 4 23.58 -6.66 -21.55
CA ASN A 4 23.98 -5.79 -20.44
C ASN A 4 24.19 -4.33 -20.88
N ASN A 5 24.68 -4.11 -22.10
CA ASN A 5 24.86 -2.79 -22.67
C ASN A 5 23.60 -2.19 -23.33
N LYS A 6 22.46 -2.88 -23.22
CA LYS A 6 21.17 -2.45 -23.79
C LYS A 6 20.15 -2.07 -22.74
N PHE A 7 20.42 -2.41 -21.49
CA PHE A 7 19.57 -1.98 -20.38
C PHE A 7 19.70 -0.47 -20.17
N THR A 8 18.66 0.12 -19.61
CA THR A 8 18.69 1.54 -19.24
C THR A 8 19.82 1.78 -18.24
N THR A 9 20.45 2.96 -18.31
CA THR A 9 21.50 3.35 -17.36
C THR A 9 20.96 3.63 -15.95
N HIS A 10 19.63 3.65 -15.77
CA HIS A 10 19.00 3.75 -14.48
C HIS A 10 19.34 2.52 -13.65
N LYS A 11 19.83 2.74 -12.44
CA LYS A 11 20.06 1.64 -11.50
C LYS A 11 18.71 0.95 -11.25
N ILE A 12 18.56 -0.27 -11.77
CA ILE A 12 17.47 -1.14 -11.34
C ILE A 12 17.74 -1.41 -9.87
N PRO A 13 16.82 -1.03 -8.96
CA PRO A 13 17.04 -1.28 -7.54
C PRO A 13 17.19 -2.78 -7.33
N GLU A 14 18.23 -3.20 -6.62
CA GLU A 14 18.32 -4.57 -6.10
C GLU A 14 17.24 -4.72 -5.00
N ILE A 15 16.01 -4.87 -5.43
CA ILE A 15 14.92 -5.25 -4.55
C ILE A 15 14.74 -6.74 -4.73
N THR A 16 15.22 -7.50 -3.77
CA THR A 16 14.74 -8.86 -3.59
C THR A 16 13.28 -8.77 -3.17
N TRP A 17 12.39 -9.01 -4.10
CA TRP A 17 11.01 -9.30 -3.75
C TRP A 17 11.03 -10.51 -2.82
N PRO A 18 10.21 -10.51 -1.76
CA PRO A 18 10.03 -11.73 -1.00
C PRO A 18 9.69 -12.83 -2.00
N ASP A 19 10.44 -13.91 -1.93
CA ASP A 19 10.26 -15.07 -2.82
C ASP A 19 8.76 -15.39 -2.88
N GLY A 20 8.27 -15.71 -4.06
CA GLY A 20 6.84 -15.87 -4.32
C GLY A 20 6.21 -17.03 -3.52
N LEU A 21 4.99 -17.43 -3.88
CA LEU A 21 4.18 -18.50 -3.27
C LEU A 21 4.85 -19.88 -3.10
N GLN A 22 6.09 -20.05 -3.56
CA GLN A 22 6.90 -21.26 -3.43
C GLN A 22 7.82 -21.23 -2.20
N ASP A 23 7.66 -20.22 -1.32
CA ASP A 23 8.41 -20.12 -0.09
C ASP A 23 7.97 -21.19 0.90
N GLU A 24 8.83 -22.17 1.15
CA GLU A 24 8.63 -23.26 2.12
C GLU A 24 8.78 -22.78 3.59
N THR A 25 8.93 -21.49 3.83
CA THR A 25 9.08 -20.94 5.17
C THR A 25 7.81 -21.13 5.97
N LYS A 26 7.89 -21.81 7.09
CA LYS A 26 6.73 -22.18 7.93
C LYS A 26 5.99 -20.95 8.46
N TYR A 27 6.71 -19.90 8.89
CA TYR A 27 6.14 -18.68 9.47
C TYR A 27 6.57 -17.47 8.64
N THR A 28 5.64 -16.95 7.82
CA THR A 28 5.96 -15.80 6.97
C THR A 28 5.25 -14.54 7.45
N PHE A 29 6.02 -13.63 8.06
CA PHE A 29 5.58 -12.30 8.48
C PHE A 29 6.08 -11.21 7.51
N SER A 30 6.57 -11.58 6.33
CA SER A 30 7.12 -10.67 5.32
C SER A 30 6.12 -10.22 4.26
N ILE A 31 4.99 -10.92 4.10
CA ILE A 31 4.01 -10.72 3.02
C ILE A 31 2.67 -10.18 3.54
N THR A 32 2.03 -9.33 2.75
CA THR A 32 0.68 -8.81 3.00
C THR A 32 -0.34 -9.49 2.09
N TYR A 33 -0.36 -10.82 2.08
CA TYR A 33 -1.37 -11.56 1.32
C TYR A 33 -2.69 -11.63 2.09
N THR A 34 -3.78 -11.61 1.34
CA THR A 34 -5.10 -11.94 1.87
C THR A 34 -5.11 -13.41 2.30
N ASP A 35 -5.79 -13.72 3.39
CA ASP A 35 -6.02 -15.09 3.81
C ASP A 35 -6.75 -15.87 2.69
N GLN A 36 -6.09 -16.91 2.20
CA GLN A 36 -6.62 -17.71 1.08
C GLN A 36 -7.96 -18.38 1.38
N HIS A 37 -8.32 -18.54 2.68
CA HIS A 37 -9.57 -19.13 3.11
C HIS A 37 -10.70 -18.10 3.30
N SER A 38 -10.40 -16.81 3.18
CA SER A 38 -11.39 -15.76 3.40
C SER A 38 -12.33 -15.55 2.22
N MET A 39 -11.95 -15.95 1.01
CA MET A 39 -12.76 -15.73 -0.20
C MET A 39 -13.56 -16.99 -0.58
N ASP A 40 -14.86 -16.86 -0.83
CA ASP A 40 -15.69 -17.91 -1.42
C ASP A 40 -15.44 -18.01 -2.93
N TYR A 41 -14.46 -18.83 -3.30
CA TYR A 41 -14.12 -19.06 -4.71
C TYR A 41 -15.25 -19.68 -5.53
N LYS A 42 -16.17 -20.41 -4.90
CA LYS A 42 -17.32 -20.99 -5.60
C LYS A 42 -18.31 -19.92 -6.01
N GLN A 43 -18.66 -19.01 -5.09
CA GLN A 43 -19.50 -17.86 -5.42
C GLN A 43 -18.83 -16.97 -6.46
N PHE A 44 -17.53 -16.72 -6.34
CA PHE A 44 -16.79 -15.93 -7.33
C PHE A 44 -16.80 -16.58 -8.72
N ALA A 45 -16.64 -17.90 -8.81
CA ALA A 45 -16.70 -18.63 -10.06
C ALA A 45 -18.10 -18.57 -10.71
N GLU A 46 -19.16 -18.74 -9.91
CA GLU A 46 -20.55 -18.65 -10.36
C GLU A 46 -20.89 -17.26 -10.90
N THR A 47 -20.55 -16.21 -10.15
CA THR A 47 -20.79 -14.83 -10.59
C THR A 47 -19.96 -14.47 -11.82
N THR A 48 -18.73 -14.97 -11.94
CA THR A 48 -17.89 -14.79 -13.12
C THR A 48 -18.52 -15.45 -14.34
N LYS A 49 -19.03 -16.69 -14.21
CA LYS A 49 -19.75 -17.38 -15.29
C LYS A 49 -20.96 -16.58 -15.73
N ASP A 50 -21.77 -16.09 -14.78
CA ASP A 50 -22.99 -15.35 -15.07
C ASP A 50 -22.73 -14.09 -15.89
N ILE A 51 -21.73 -13.30 -15.51
CA ILE A 51 -21.40 -12.06 -16.23
C ILE A 51 -20.85 -12.33 -17.63
N ILE A 52 -20.08 -13.40 -17.82
CA ILE A 52 -19.63 -13.82 -19.16
C ILE A 52 -20.80 -14.22 -20.05
N LEU A 53 -21.78 -14.95 -19.51
CA LEU A 53 -22.95 -15.34 -20.26
C LEU A 53 -23.86 -14.15 -20.60
N LYS A 54 -23.93 -13.15 -19.73
CA LYS A 54 -24.74 -11.94 -19.87
C LYS A 54 -24.11 -10.93 -20.83
N ASP A 55 -22.82 -10.66 -20.71
CA ASP A 55 -22.11 -9.57 -21.38
C ASP A 55 -20.74 -9.96 -21.95
N GLY A 56 -20.54 -11.23 -22.28
CA GLY A 56 -19.26 -11.71 -22.82
C GLY A 56 -18.81 -11.03 -24.12
N ASN A 57 -19.75 -10.43 -24.86
CA ASN A 57 -19.44 -9.67 -26.10
C ASN A 57 -18.54 -8.44 -25.81
N SER A 58 -18.60 -7.90 -24.62
CA SER A 58 -17.72 -6.78 -24.19
C SER A 58 -16.24 -7.15 -24.09
N LEU A 59 -15.91 -8.44 -24.19
CA LEU A 59 -14.52 -8.94 -24.23
C LEU A 59 -13.87 -8.83 -25.62
N ALA A 60 -14.65 -8.60 -26.68
CA ALA A 60 -14.14 -8.56 -28.06
C ALA A 60 -13.43 -7.23 -28.41
N PRO A 61 -13.97 -6.04 -28.07
CA PRO A 61 -13.29 -4.77 -28.31
C PRO A 61 -12.23 -4.48 -27.25
N TYR A 62 -11.36 -3.50 -27.52
CA TYR A 62 -10.53 -2.92 -26.49
C TYR A 62 -11.39 -2.25 -25.41
N PRO A 63 -11.04 -2.40 -24.13
CA PRO A 63 -11.78 -1.77 -23.03
C PRO A 63 -11.67 -0.24 -23.09
N ASP A 64 -12.65 0.42 -22.45
CA ASP A 64 -12.57 1.86 -22.17
C ASP A 64 -11.25 2.21 -21.47
N PRO A 65 -10.52 3.27 -21.88
CA PRO A 65 -9.28 3.70 -21.22
C PRO A 65 -9.42 3.97 -19.71
N GLN A 66 -10.61 4.36 -19.24
CA GLN A 66 -10.92 4.49 -17.82
C GLN A 66 -11.28 3.16 -17.15
N GLY A 67 -11.56 2.13 -17.93
CA GLY A 67 -12.01 0.82 -17.47
C GLY A 67 -13.54 0.67 -17.44
N TYR A 68 -14.01 -0.48 -17.02
CA TYR A 68 -15.40 -0.94 -17.08
C TYR A 68 -16.38 0.01 -16.34
N PRO A 69 -17.37 0.63 -17.03
CA PRO A 69 -18.20 1.69 -16.45
C PRO A 69 -18.98 1.25 -15.21
N ASP A 70 -19.56 0.03 -15.23
CA ASP A 70 -20.38 -0.46 -14.13
C ASP A 70 -19.55 -0.62 -12.85
N LEU A 71 -18.30 -1.06 -12.95
CA LEU A 71 -17.42 -1.12 -11.79
C LEU A 71 -17.05 0.28 -11.28
N ARG A 72 -16.87 1.28 -12.14
CA ARG A 72 -16.64 2.67 -11.73
C ARG A 72 -17.84 3.24 -10.96
N ASN A 73 -19.06 2.98 -11.43
CA ASN A 73 -20.28 3.36 -10.72
C ASN A 73 -20.34 2.73 -9.32
N LEU A 74 -20.12 1.42 -9.24
CA LEU A 74 -20.11 0.69 -7.97
C LEU A 74 -19.03 1.22 -6.99
N ILE A 75 -17.85 1.57 -7.50
CA ILE A 75 -16.79 2.19 -6.69
C ILE A 75 -17.23 3.55 -6.16
N SER A 76 -17.85 4.40 -6.99
CA SER A 76 -18.37 5.70 -6.59
C SER A 76 -19.41 5.58 -5.45
N GLU A 77 -20.39 4.69 -5.60
CA GLU A 77 -21.40 4.42 -4.58
C GLU A 77 -20.76 3.92 -3.28
N ARG A 78 -19.79 3.04 -3.39
CA ARG A 78 -19.06 2.52 -2.22
C ARG A 78 -18.27 3.60 -1.50
N LEU A 79 -17.53 4.42 -2.21
CA LEU A 79 -16.76 5.52 -1.63
C LEU A 79 -17.67 6.51 -0.90
N SER A 80 -18.84 6.82 -1.49
CA SER A 80 -19.86 7.64 -0.82
C SER A 80 -20.37 7.00 0.48
N THR A 81 -20.68 5.70 0.44
CA THR A 81 -21.29 5.00 1.60
C THR A 81 -20.29 4.75 2.73
N LEU A 82 -19.06 4.31 2.41
CA LEU A 82 -18.10 3.88 3.42
C LEU A 82 -17.11 4.97 3.85
N ARG A 83 -16.84 5.92 2.95
CA ARG A 83 -15.83 6.97 3.20
C ARG A 83 -16.43 8.36 3.21
N GLY A 84 -17.75 8.52 2.94
CA GLY A 84 -18.37 9.82 2.76
C GLY A 84 -17.93 10.57 1.49
N LEU A 85 -17.05 9.96 0.70
CA LEU A 85 -16.42 10.57 -0.46
C LEU A 85 -17.38 10.53 -1.67
N ASN A 86 -18.08 11.63 -1.91
CA ASN A 86 -18.92 11.77 -3.09
C ASN A 86 -18.07 12.09 -4.33
N THR A 87 -17.92 11.13 -5.21
CA THR A 87 -17.11 11.27 -6.42
C THR A 87 -17.90 10.93 -7.68
N ASP A 88 -17.65 11.67 -8.74
CA ASP A 88 -18.20 11.36 -10.06
C ASP A 88 -17.53 10.08 -10.59
N PRO A 89 -18.30 9.04 -11.01
CA PRO A 89 -17.74 7.86 -11.67
C PRO A 89 -16.80 8.19 -12.84
N ASP A 90 -16.98 9.33 -13.48
CA ASP A 90 -16.11 9.80 -14.57
C ASP A 90 -14.77 10.36 -14.08
N SER A 91 -14.59 10.61 -12.81
CA SER A 91 -13.27 10.92 -12.21
C SER A 91 -12.48 9.66 -11.85
N ILE A 92 -13.10 8.48 -11.91
CA ILE A 92 -12.49 7.20 -11.54
C ILE A 92 -11.81 6.57 -12.74
N VAL A 93 -10.57 6.13 -12.57
CA VAL A 93 -9.78 5.39 -13.55
C VAL A 93 -9.36 4.05 -12.96
N LEU A 94 -9.81 2.94 -13.58
CA LEU A 94 -9.44 1.59 -13.14
C LEU A 94 -8.00 1.27 -13.51
N THR A 95 -7.31 0.55 -12.64
CA THR A 95 -5.87 0.23 -12.78
C THR A 95 -5.57 -1.20 -12.38
N ALA A 96 -4.40 -1.70 -12.75
CA ALA A 96 -3.92 -3.03 -12.36
C ALA A 96 -3.43 -3.04 -10.90
N GLY A 97 -4.35 -2.87 -9.95
CA GLY A 97 -4.07 -2.65 -8.53
C GLY A 97 -3.50 -1.26 -8.26
N ALA A 98 -3.23 -0.92 -6.99
CA ALA A 98 -2.63 0.36 -6.61
C ALA A 98 -1.26 0.59 -7.27
N GLY A 99 -0.47 -0.46 -7.48
CA GLY A 99 0.80 -0.35 -8.22
C GLY A 99 0.62 0.13 -9.66
N GLY A 100 -0.48 -0.27 -10.33
CA GLY A 100 -0.85 0.24 -11.64
C GLY A 100 -1.25 1.72 -11.60
N ALA A 101 -1.97 2.16 -10.55
CA ALA A 101 -2.30 3.57 -10.33
C ALA A 101 -1.04 4.41 -10.17
N ILE A 102 -0.14 4.00 -9.27
CA ILE A 102 1.14 4.68 -9.04
C ILE A 102 1.94 4.75 -10.35
N SER A 103 2.14 3.62 -11.06
CA SER A 103 2.91 3.60 -12.31
C SER A 103 2.33 4.54 -13.36
N SER A 104 1.00 4.57 -13.53
CA SER A 104 0.32 5.47 -14.48
C SER A 104 0.53 6.95 -14.10
N LEU A 105 0.40 7.30 -12.81
CA LEU A 105 0.66 8.66 -12.34
C LEU A 105 2.14 9.06 -12.51
N LEU A 106 3.08 8.15 -12.20
CA LEU A 106 4.50 8.42 -12.42
C LEU A 106 4.83 8.68 -13.91
N ASN A 107 4.13 8.01 -14.82
CA ASN A 107 4.32 8.25 -16.25
C ASN A 107 3.79 9.62 -16.71
N VAL A 108 2.86 10.23 -15.97
CA VAL A 108 2.34 11.58 -16.27
C VAL A 108 3.20 12.68 -15.63
N PHE A 109 3.66 12.44 -14.40
CA PHE A 109 4.23 13.50 -13.57
C PHE A 109 5.76 13.52 -13.52
N LEU A 110 6.44 12.39 -13.77
CA LEU A 110 7.84 12.20 -13.39
C LEU A 110 8.78 12.05 -14.59
N GLU A 111 9.74 12.94 -14.67
CA GLU A 111 10.93 12.82 -15.52
C GLU A 111 12.16 12.41 -14.68
N PRO A 112 13.18 11.76 -15.28
CA PRO A 112 14.40 11.42 -14.56
C PRO A 112 15.08 12.66 -13.95
N GLY A 113 15.42 12.57 -12.65
CA GLY A 113 16.02 13.68 -11.91
C GLY A 113 15.03 14.60 -11.20
N ASP A 114 13.74 14.43 -11.43
CA ASP A 114 12.72 15.17 -10.69
C ASP A 114 12.72 14.79 -9.20
N THR A 115 12.36 15.76 -8.36
CA THR A 115 12.27 15.57 -6.91
C THR A 115 10.84 15.20 -6.50
N VAL A 116 10.72 14.23 -5.61
CA VAL A 116 9.46 13.80 -4.99
C VAL A 116 9.60 13.73 -3.47
N LEU A 117 8.51 14.00 -2.78
CA LEU A 117 8.43 13.84 -1.33
C LEU A 117 7.74 12.53 -0.99
N ILE A 118 8.20 11.87 0.07
CA ILE A 118 7.63 10.61 0.55
C ILE A 118 7.79 10.54 2.07
N GLU A 119 6.93 9.76 2.72
CA GLU A 119 7.05 9.47 4.16
C GLU A 119 8.43 8.92 4.54
N GLU A 120 8.82 9.03 5.80
CA GLU A 120 10.11 8.52 6.30
C GLU A 120 10.34 7.06 5.91
N PHE A 121 9.33 6.24 6.12
CA PHE A 121 9.25 4.87 5.61
C PHE A 121 8.06 4.76 4.68
N SER A 122 8.21 4.04 3.58
CA SER A 122 7.11 3.89 2.64
C SER A 122 7.14 2.55 1.92
N TYR A 123 6.06 2.24 1.21
CA TYR A 123 5.90 0.97 0.51
C TYR A 123 7.03 0.72 -0.49
N LEU A 124 7.73 -0.41 -0.30
CA LEU A 124 8.90 -0.76 -1.10
C LEU A 124 8.63 -0.79 -2.62
N GLY A 125 7.40 -1.14 -3.06
CA GLY A 125 7.04 -1.13 -4.47
C GLY A 125 6.99 0.29 -5.07
N THR A 126 6.53 1.28 -4.31
CA THR A 126 6.58 2.70 -4.71
C THR A 126 8.02 3.18 -4.77
N LEU A 127 8.83 2.87 -3.74
CA LEU A 127 10.26 3.20 -3.74
C LEU A 127 10.97 2.63 -4.97
N ALA A 128 10.72 1.35 -5.30
CA ALA A 128 11.28 0.71 -6.48
C ALA A 128 10.92 1.44 -7.77
N MET A 129 9.65 1.81 -7.92
CA MET A 129 9.18 2.52 -9.11
C MET A 129 9.79 3.93 -9.24
N LEU A 130 9.97 4.65 -8.13
CA LEU A 130 10.62 5.96 -8.09
C LEU A 130 12.12 5.85 -8.39
N MET A 131 12.81 4.93 -7.74
CA MET A 131 14.24 4.69 -7.97
C MET A 131 14.52 4.23 -9.41
N GLY A 132 13.65 3.34 -9.94
CA GLY A 132 13.74 2.87 -11.32
C GLY A 132 13.54 3.96 -12.37
N ARG A 133 12.94 5.10 -11.99
CA ARG A 133 12.78 6.31 -12.83
C ARG A 133 13.81 7.41 -12.50
N SER A 134 14.82 7.10 -11.68
CA SER A 134 15.85 8.06 -11.24
C SER A 134 15.29 9.31 -10.54
N ALA A 135 14.21 9.17 -9.79
CA ALA A 135 13.68 10.26 -8.97
C ALA A 135 14.63 10.61 -7.82
N ASN A 136 14.73 11.89 -7.49
CA ASN A 136 15.34 12.37 -6.27
C ASN A 136 14.31 12.27 -5.14
N ILE A 137 14.48 11.31 -4.25
CA ILE A 137 13.54 11.00 -3.18
C ILE A 137 13.93 11.77 -1.91
N VAL A 138 13.03 12.62 -1.42
CA VAL A 138 13.17 13.33 -0.14
C VAL A 138 12.21 12.70 0.86
N HIS A 139 12.77 12.10 1.90
CA HIS A 139 12.02 11.54 3.01
C HIS A 139 11.62 12.63 4.00
N ILE A 140 10.36 12.63 4.43
CA ILE A 140 9.82 13.55 5.44
C ILE A 140 9.70 12.78 6.75
N ASP A 141 10.19 13.36 7.83
CA ASP A 141 10.15 12.70 9.14
C ASP A 141 8.72 12.45 9.60
N CYS A 142 8.54 11.33 10.28
CA CYS A 142 7.27 10.84 10.80
C CYS A 142 7.37 10.56 12.30
N ASP A 143 6.23 10.68 12.99
CA ASP A 143 6.01 10.27 14.38
C ASP A 143 4.86 9.23 14.45
N GLU A 144 4.28 9.04 15.64
CA GLU A 144 3.18 8.11 15.88
C GLU A 144 1.87 8.50 15.17
N GLU A 145 1.78 9.74 14.66
CA GLU A 145 0.64 10.25 13.89
C GLU A 145 0.95 10.39 12.38
N GLY A 146 2.11 9.91 11.91
CA GLY A 146 2.57 9.99 10.52
C GLY A 146 3.42 11.22 10.23
N ILE A 147 3.34 11.77 9.00
CA ILE A 147 4.16 12.92 8.58
C ILE A 147 4.10 14.07 9.59
N ILE A 148 5.26 14.55 10.04
CA ILE A 148 5.41 15.73 10.89
C ILE A 148 5.29 16.98 10.02
N PRO A 149 4.25 17.86 10.23
CA PRO A 149 4.02 19.04 9.39
C PRO A 149 5.20 20.01 9.35
N GLU A 150 5.87 20.18 10.48
CA GLU A 150 7.04 21.07 10.60
C GLU A 150 8.20 20.56 9.75
N SER A 151 8.46 19.25 9.74
CA SER A 151 9.47 18.62 8.87
C SER A 151 9.09 18.77 7.39
N LEU A 152 7.82 18.60 7.04
CA LEU A 152 7.33 18.82 5.67
C LEU A 152 7.57 20.26 5.23
N GLU A 153 7.19 21.24 6.04
CA GLU A 153 7.37 22.65 5.73
C GLU A 153 8.85 23.05 5.62
N GLU A 154 9.69 22.57 6.53
CA GLU A 154 11.14 22.81 6.48
C GLU A 154 11.78 22.24 5.21
N ASN A 155 11.46 21.00 4.86
CA ASN A 155 11.97 20.37 3.63
C ASN A 155 11.54 21.16 2.38
N LEU A 156 10.26 21.55 2.28
CA LEU A 156 9.74 22.34 1.17
C LEU A 156 10.38 23.75 1.10
N ALA A 157 10.57 24.40 2.24
CA ALA A 157 11.26 25.70 2.29
C ALA A 157 12.72 25.59 1.83
N ASN A 158 13.42 24.51 2.22
CA ASN A 158 14.80 24.26 1.82
C ASN A 158 14.93 23.94 0.32
N LEU A 159 14.02 23.15 -0.23
CA LEU A 159 13.96 22.87 -1.67
C LEU A 159 13.67 24.16 -2.47
N LYS A 160 12.75 24.98 -2.00
CA LYS A 160 12.43 26.28 -2.63
C LYS A 160 13.65 27.22 -2.67
N LYS A 161 14.48 27.27 -1.60
CA LYS A 161 15.73 28.05 -1.60
C LYS A 161 16.73 27.55 -2.67
N GLN A 162 16.66 26.27 -3.04
CA GLN A 162 17.46 25.65 -4.09
C GLN A 162 16.84 25.77 -5.49
N ASN A 163 15.70 26.46 -5.62
CA ASN A 163 14.88 26.52 -6.84
C ASN A 163 14.38 25.14 -7.32
N ILE A 164 14.14 24.22 -6.39
CA ILE A 164 13.57 22.90 -6.66
C ILE A 164 12.11 22.91 -6.24
N THR A 165 11.22 22.55 -7.17
CA THR A 165 9.80 22.31 -6.89
C THR A 165 9.54 20.83 -7.00
N PRO A 166 9.14 20.13 -5.91
CA PRO A 166 8.77 18.73 -5.99
C PRO A 166 7.59 18.51 -6.92
N LYS A 167 7.59 17.41 -7.67
CA LYS A 167 6.51 17.07 -8.60
C LYS A 167 5.23 16.66 -7.89
N PHE A 168 5.38 15.95 -6.78
CA PHE A 168 4.29 15.50 -5.91
C PHE A 168 4.84 15.02 -4.57
N MET A 169 3.93 14.83 -3.62
CA MET A 169 4.15 14.06 -2.40
C MET A 169 3.30 12.79 -2.45
N TYR A 170 3.91 11.62 -2.18
CA TYR A 170 3.20 10.36 -2.04
C TYR A 170 3.15 9.94 -0.57
N LEU A 171 1.98 9.50 -0.11
CA LEU A 171 1.77 9.00 1.24
C LEU A 171 0.67 7.92 1.30
N ILE A 172 0.70 7.13 2.37
CA ILE A 172 -0.35 6.15 2.71
C ILE A 172 -1.03 6.64 3.98
N SER A 173 -2.24 7.20 3.85
CA SER A 173 -2.90 7.93 4.94
C SER A 173 -3.62 7.04 5.96
N VAL A 174 -3.87 5.76 5.62
CA VAL A 174 -4.58 4.79 6.47
C VAL A 174 -3.83 3.48 6.51
N TYR A 175 -3.59 2.98 7.75
CA TYR A 175 -2.87 1.72 7.99
C TYR A 175 -1.60 1.61 7.17
N GLN A 176 -0.78 2.63 7.28
CA GLN A 176 0.41 2.89 6.48
C GLN A 176 1.32 1.66 6.39
N ASN A 177 1.83 1.39 5.21
CA ASN A 177 2.83 0.35 4.99
C ASN A 177 4.23 0.98 4.91
N PRO A 178 5.10 0.74 5.94
CA PRO A 178 5.10 -0.42 6.83
C PRO A 178 4.55 -0.21 8.26
N THR A 179 4.20 1.00 8.68
CA THR A 179 4.06 1.36 10.11
C THR A 179 2.73 0.95 10.75
N GLY A 180 1.68 0.73 9.96
CA GLY A 180 0.31 0.49 10.45
C GLY A 180 -0.39 1.76 10.96
N ILE A 181 0.23 2.94 10.89
CA ILE A 181 -0.30 4.21 11.38
C ILE A 181 -1.42 4.73 10.47
N THR A 182 -2.39 5.41 11.08
CA THR A 182 -3.43 6.19 10.38
C THR A 182 -3.26 7.66 10.72
N ILE A 183 -3.10 8.51 9.71
CA ILE A 183 -2.92 9.96 9.88
C ILE A 183 -4.23 10.58 10.40
N PRO A 184 -4.26 11.24 11.58
CA PRO A 184 -5.44 11.83 12.15
C PRO A 184 -5.91 13.08 11.39
N LEU A 185 -7.17 13.47 11.58
CA LEU A 185 -7.84 14.53 10.82
C LEU A 185 -7.06 15.86 10.80
N GLU A 186 -6.64 16.35 11.95
CA GLU A 186 -5.97 17.66 12.03
C GLU A 186 -4.58 17.62 11.36
N ARG A 187 -3.91 16.48 11.42
CA ARG A 187 -2.64 16.27 10.72
C ARG A 187 -2.84 16.26 9.19
N ARG A 188 -3.91 15.61 8.69
CA ARG A 188 -4.30 15.64 7.26
C ARG A 188 -4.50 17.07 6.76
N LYS A 189 -5.27 17.88 7.50
CA LYS A 189 -5.51 19.29 7.17
C LYS A 189 -4.21 20.10 7.11
N SER A 190 -3.33 19.94 8.10
CA SER A 190 -2.04 20.63 8.12
C SER A 190 -1.17 20.25 6.93
N ILE A 191 -1.09 18.97 6.59
CA ILE A 191 -0.32 18.47 5.44
C ILE A 191 -0.87 19.07 4.12
N ILE A 192 -2.21 19.06 3.93
CA ILE A 192 -2.85 19.65 2.73
C ILE A 192 -2.51 21.14 2.62
N GLN A 193 -2.69 21.92 3.68
CA GLN A 193 -2.41 23.36 3.68
C GLN A 193 -0.94 23.68 3.32
N ILE A 194 0.00 22.88 3.88
CA ILE A 194 1.42 23.06 3.56
C ILE A 194 1.68 22.70 2.10
N ALA A 195 1.18 21.57 1.62
CA ALA A 195 1.36 21.14 0.23
C ALA A 195 0.80 22.18 -0.77
N GLN A 196 -0.41 22.70 -0.53
CA GLN A 196 -1.03 23.76 -1.32
C GLN A 196 -0.21 25.05 -1.32
N LYS A 197 0.29 25.49 -0.15
CA LYS A 197 1.17 26.68 -0.01
C LYS A 197 2.42 26.60 -0.90
N TYR A 198 2.94 25.39 -1.11
CA TYR A 198 4.12 25.17 -1.94
C TYR A 198 3.80 24.64 -3.35
N ASN A 199 2.51 24.56 -3.70
CA ASN A 199 2.03 24.04 -5.00
C ASN A 199 2.54 22.63 -5.31
N VAL A 200 2.44 21.71 -4.34
CA VAL A 200 2.87 20.33 -4.46
C VAL A 200 1.64 19.41 -4.41
N PRO A 201 1.29 18.68 -5.47
CA PRO A 201 0.20 17.73 -5.48
C PRO A 201 0.44 16.57 -4.49
N ILE A 202 -0.63 16.02 -3.93
CA ILE A 202 -0.59 14.86 -3.04
C ILE A 202 -1.16 13.63 -3.73
N PHE A 203 -0.44 12.51 -3.66
CA PHE A 203 -0.92 11.19 -4.06
C PHE A 203 -1.24 10.38 -2.81
N GLU A 204 -2.51 10.38 -2.44
CA GLU A 204 -3.03 9.68 -1.28
C GLU A 204 -3.37 8.23 -1.62
N ASN A 205 -2.76 7.28 -0.90
CA ASN A 205 -3.02 5.86 -1.05
C ASN A 205 -3.75 5.31 0.19
N GLU A 206 -4.93 4.74 -0.01
CA GLU A 206 -5.73 4.10 1.03
C GLU A 206 -6.02 2.62 0.70
N SER A 207 -5.04 1.87 0.19
CA SER A 207 -5.21 0.45 -0.19
C SER A 207 -5.57 -0.49 0.97
N TYR A 208 -5.50 -0.03 2.21
CA TYR A 208 -5.84 -0.80 3.41
C TYR A 208 -7.09 -0.29 4.14
N ALA A 209 -7.75 0.75 3.66
CA ALA A 209 -8.89 1.39 4.33
C ALA A 209 -10.08 0.45 4.58
N ASP A 210 -10.19 -0.64 3.83
CA ASP A 210 -11.24 -1.66 3.98
C ASP A 210 -11.06 -2.57 5.20
N PHE A 211 -9.95 -2.48 5.92
CA PHE A 211 -9.56 -3.41 6.98
C PHE A 211 -9.51 -2.73 8.35
N ARG A 212 -10.58 -2.02 8.72
CA ARG A 212 -10.75 -1.49 10.07
C ARG A 212 -11.10 -2.64 11.02
N ILE A 213 -10.24 -2.91 11.98
CA ILE A 213 -10.42 -3.99 12.96
C ILE A 213 -11.23 -3.48 14.17
N ASP A 214 -10.85 -2.34 14.71
CA ASP A 214 -11.49 -1.69 15.86
C ASP A 214 -11.21 -0.17 15.87
N GLY A 215 -11.45 0.49 17.00
CA GLY A 215 -11.22 1.92 17.18
C GLY A 215 -12.26 2.82 16.51
N ASP A 216 -11.94 4.10 16.43
CA ASP A 216 -12.81 5.13 15.85
C ASP A 216 -12.96 4.97 14.33
N PRO A 217 -14.05 5.51 13.75
CA PRO A 217 -14.18 5.61 12.29
C PRO A 217 -12.97 6.31 11.67
N LEU A 218 -12.60 5.88 10.45
CA LEU A 218 -11.50 6.49 9.71
C LEU A 218 -11.77 7.98 9.47
N PRO A 219 -10.75 8.84 9.57
CA PRO A 219 -10.88 10.25 9.21
C PRO A 219 -11.31 10.41 7.74
N PRO A 220 -11.97 11.53 7.35
CA PRO A 220 -12.19 11.87 5.94
C PRO A 220 -10.90 11.77 5.13
N THR A 221 -10.99 11.37 3.87
CA THR A 221 -9.82 11.30 2.98
C THR A 221 -9.21 12.67 2.77
N MET A 222 -7.91 12.74 2.46
CA MET A 222 -7.30 14.02 2.09
C MET A 222 -7.93 14.56 0.81
N PHE A 223 -8.35 13.67 -0.10
CA PHE A 223 -9.08 14.04 -1.31
C PHE A 223 -10.41 14.75 -1.00
N GLU A 224 -11.15 14.29 0.02
CA GLU A 224 -12.41 14.93 0.45
C GLU A 224 -12.16 16.28 1.15
N LEU A 225 -11.06 16.40 1.88
CA LEU A 225 -10.68 17.62 2.60
C LEU A 225 -10.08 18.69 1.68
N ASP A 226 -9.69 18.31 0.46
CA ASP A 226 -9.04 19.19 -0.52
C ASP A 226 -10.07 20.05 -1.27
N ASP A 227 -9.86 21.36 -1.27
CA ASP A 227 -10.69 22.37 -1.95
C ASP A 227 -10.06 22.95 -3.22
N GLN A 228 -8.88 22.46 -3.64
CA GLN A 228 -8.07 23.01 -4.74
C GLN A 228 -7.72 22.00 -5.83
N GLU A 229 -8.35 20.82 -5.85
CA GLU A 229 -8.02 19.73 -6.79
C GLU A 229 -6.53 19.34 -6.76
N SER A 230 -5.91 19.42 -5.57
CA SER A 230 -4.49 19.16 -5.35
C SER A 230 -4.19 17.71 -4.91
N VAL A 231 -5.22 16.93 -4.57
CA VAL A 231 -5.09 15.54 -4.13
C VAL A 231 -5.60 14.59 -5.20
N THR A 232 -4.82 13.54 -5.46
CA THR A 232 -5.24 12.35 -6.20
C THR A 232 -5.37 11.20 -5.22
N TYR A 233 -6.55 10.57 -5.18
CA TYR A 233 -6.81 9.42 -4.32
C TYR A 233 -6.60 8.11 -5.07
N MET A 234 -6.09 7.08 -4.40
CA MET A 234 -5.98 5.72 -4.96
C MET A 234 -6.26 4.64 -3.94
N SER A 235 -6.84 3.54 -4.42
CA SER A 235 -7.07 2.34 -3.63
C SER A 235 -7.11 1.08 -4.53
N ALA A 236 -7.30 -0.11 -3.92
CA ALA A 236 -7.32 -1.35 -4.68
C ALA A 236 -8.09 -2.46 -3.95
N TYR A 237 -8.69 -3.35 -4.72
CA TYR A 237 -9.27 -4.60 -4.24
C TYR A 237 -8.23 -5.72 -4.03
N THR A 238 -6.96 -5.44 -4.26
CA THR A 238 -5.85 -6.41 -4.16
C THR A 238 -5.82 -7.16 -2.83
N LYS A 239 -6.13 -6.47 -1.73
CA LYS A 239 -6.11 -7.06 -0.39
C LYS A 239 -7.49 -7.57 0.03
N PHE A 240 -8.55 -7.05 -0.56
CA PHE A 240 -9.92 -7.41 -0.27
C PHE A 240 -10.36 -8.71 -0.99
N LEU A 241 -10.12 -8.82 -2.29
CA LEU A 241 -10.55 -9.97 -3.10
C LEU A 241 -9.40 -10.93 -3.48
N GLY A 242 -8.16 -10.49 -3.32
CA GLY A 242 -6.98 -11.28 -3.64
C GLY A 242 -6.01 -10.60 -4.59
N CYS A 243 -4.73 -10.81 -4.32
CA CYS A 243 -3.62 -10.15 -5.03
C CYS A 243 -3.57 -10.50 -6.52
N GLY A 244 -4.06 -11.69 -6.91
CA GLY A 244 -4.04 -12.19 -8.28
C GLY A 244 -5.02 -11.50 -9.24
N LEU A 245 -6.11 -10.91 -8.73
CA LEU A 245 -7.10 -10.23 -9.58
C LEU A 245 -6.59 -8.93 -10.18
N ARG A 246 -5.66 -8.25 -9.52
CA ARG A 246 -5.03 -7.04 -10.04
C ARG A 246 -6.02 -5.92 -10.37
N ILE A 247 -6.99 -5.64 -9.49
CA ILE A 247 -7.96 -4.55 -9.65
C ILE A 247 -7.70 -3.47 -8.61
N GLY A 248 -7.54 -2.25 -9.11
CA GLY A 248 -7.42 -1.02 -8.32
C GLY A 248 -8.01 0.15 -9.08
N TYR A 249 -7.93 1.32 -8.51
CA TYR A 249 -8.44 2.55 -9.12
C TYR A 249 -7.76 3.77 -8.54
N CYS A 250 -7.85 4.88 -9.27
CA CYS A 250 -7.59 6.20 -8.74
C CYS A 250 -8.77 7.13 -9.04
N VAL A 251 -8.99 8.09 -8.15
CA VAL A 251 -9.91 9.22 -8.32
C VAL A 251 -9.04 10.44 -8.56
N VAL A 252 -9.23 11.08 -9.69
CA VAL A 252 -8.29 12.11 -10.18
C VAL A 252 -9.02 13.38 -10.60
N PRO A 253 -8.39 14.56 -10.46
CA PRO A 253 -8.86 15.80 -11.04
C PRO A 253 -9.00 15.68 -12.58
N PRO A 254 -9.87 16.51 -13.23
CA PRO A 254 -10.11 16.45 -14.68
C PRO A 254 -8.85 16.56 -15.52
N SER A 255 -7.93 17.44 -15.16
CA SER A 255 -6.65 17.64 -15.87
C SER A 255 -5.75 16.41 -15.80
N VAL A 256 -5.70 15.73 -14.66
CA VAL A 256 -4.94 14.50 -14.48
C VAL A 256 -5.61 13.34 -15.26
N LYS A 257 -6.94 13.26 -15.25
CA LYS A 257 -7.68 12.29 -16.06
C LYS A 257 -7.35 12.41 -17.55
N GLU A 258 -7.40 13.63 -18.09
CA GLU A 258 -7.07 13.88 -19.48
C GLU A 258 -5.64 13.44 -19.84
N ALA A 259 -4.68 13.74 -18.96
CA ALA A 259 -3.29 13.32 -19.14
C ALA A 259 -3.12 11.80 -19.12
N LEU A 260 -3.79 11.13 -18.16
CA LEU A 260 -3.79 9.66 -18.07
C LEU A 260 -4.39 8.99 -19.31
N GLN A 261 -5.51 9.52 -19.83
CA GLN A 261 -6.16 8.97 -21.03
C GLN A 261 -5.26 9.02 -22.27
N LYS A 262 -4.41 10.06 -22.39
CA LYS A 262 -3.48 10.24 -23.52
C LYS A 262 -2.37 9.17 -23.55
N ILE A 263 -1.95 8.68 -22.37
CA ILE A 263 -0.80 7.75 -22.27
C ILE A 263 -1.20 6.28 -22.08
N ARG A 264 -2.46 6.02 -21.72
CA ARG A 264 -2.93 4.68 -21.31
C ARG A 264 -3.49 3.84 -22.44
N PHE A 265 -2.99 3.96 -23.64
CA PHE A 265 -3.43 3.09 -24.73
C PHE A 265 -3.01 1.63 -24.45
N GLY A 266 -4.01 0.76 -24.20
CA GLY A 266 -3.78 -0.65 -23.90
C GLY A 266 -3.33 -0.99 -22.47
N ASP A 267 -3.24 -0.02 -21.58
CA ASP A 267 -2.79 -0.19 -20.16
C ASP A 267 -3.99 -0.23 -19.18
N SER A 268 -5.13 -0.75 -19.59
CA SER A 268 -6.28 -1.00 -18.72
C SER A 268 -6.15 -2.36 -18.02
N PRO A 269 -6.73 -2.54 -16.83
CA PRO A 269 -6.81 -3.87 -16.23
C PRO A 269 -7.63 -4.81 -17.13
N SER A 270 -7.45 -6.12 -16.95
CA SER A 270 -8.20 -7.12 -17.70
C SER A 270 -9.70 -6.87 -17.62
N GLN A 271 -10.37 -6.73 -18.78
CA GLN A 271 -11.82 -6.57 -18.87
C GLN A 271 -12.55 -7.71 -18.14
N LEU A 272 -12.10 -8.95 -18.30
CA LEU A 272 -12.68 -10.11 -17.62
C LEU A 272 -12.56 -9.98 -16.08
N ALA A 273 -11.40 -9.58 -15.58
CA ALA A 273 -11.20 -9.42 -14.13
C ALA A 273 -12.06 -8.27 -13.56
N THR A 274 -12.23 -7.17 -14.31
CA THR A 274 -13.10 -6.06 -13.87
C THR A 274 -14.58 -6.44 -13.88
N MET A 275 -15.05 -7.14 -14.89
CA MET A 275 -16.42 -7.66 -14.97
C MET A 275 -16.71 -8.68 -13.86
N ALA A 276 -15.80 -9.61 -13.62
CA ALA A 276 -15.92 -10.61 -12.55
C ALA A 276 -15.98 -9.93 -11.17
N THR A 277 -15.10 -8.96 -10.93
CA THR A 277 -15.08 -8.15 -9.70
C THR A 277 -16.39 -7.39 -9.52
N PHE A 278 -16.87 -6.71 -10.56
CA PHE A 278 -18.15 -5.99 -10.54
C PHE A 278 -19.29 -6.92 -10.15
N ASN A 279 -19.50 -8.01 -10.90
CA ASN A 279 -20.64 -8.90 -10.70
C ASN A 279 -20.62 -9.62 -9.34
N TYR A 280 -19.43 -9.92 -8.83
CA TYR A 280 -19.29 -10.46 -7.48
C TYR A 280 -19.71 -9.43 -6.42
N LEU A 281 -19.19 -8.21 -6.49
CA LEU A 281 -19.49 -7.16 -5.52
C LEU A 281 -20.94 -6.66 -5.61
N GLU A 282 -21.53 -6.61 -6.81
CA GLU A 282 -22.94 -6.26 -7.02
C GLU A 282 -23.88 -7.25 -6.33
N LYS A 283 -23.57 -8.56 -6.43
CA LYS A 283 -24.42 -9.62 -5.89
C LYS A 283 -24.23 -9.89 -4.39
N HIS A 284 -23.02 -9.82 -3.92
CA HIS A 284 -22.62 -10.22 -2.56
C HIS A 284 -22.20 -9.02 -1.68
N GLY A 285 -22.12 -7.83 -2.27
CA GLY A 285 -21.72 -6.63 -1.55
C GLY A 285 -20.31 -6.79 -0.94
N TYR A 286 -20.17 -6.25 0.27
CA TYR A 286 -18.92 -6.27 1.03
C TYR A 286 -18.98 -7.18 2.27
N GLU A 287 -19.93 -8.11 2.32
CA GLU A 287 -20.09 -9.06 3.44
C GLU A 287 -18.81 -9.86 3.68
N HIS A 288 -18.10 -10.21 2.61
CA HIS A 288 -16.79 -10.83 2.68
C HIS A 288 -15.81 -10.03 3.55
N GLY A 289 -15.84 -8.70 3.49
CA GLY A 289 -14.99 -7.82 4.30
C GLY A 289 -15.17 -8.02 5.80
N ILE A 290 -16.39 -8.26 6.26
CA ILE A 290 -16.70 -8.50 7.67
C ILE A 290 -15.96 -9.75 8.19
N GLU A 291 -15.94 -10.82 7.41
CA GLU A 291 -15.23 -12.05 7.81
C GLU A 291 -13.70 -11.85 7.76
N VAL A 292 -13.19 -11.08 6.80
CA VAL A 292 -11.78 -10.70 6.76
C VAL A 292 -11.40 -9.86 7.99
N GLU A 293 -12.20 -8.87 8.36
CA GLU A 293 -11.97 -8.04 9.56
C GLU A 293 -11.93 -8.87 10.84
N LYS A 294 -12.89 -9.81 11.01
CA LYS A 294 -12.91 -10.73 12.17
C LYS A 294 -11.67 -11.64 12.22
N SER A 295 -11.20 -12.10 11.07
CA SER A 295 -9.97 -12.89 10.97
C SER A 295 -8.76 -12.05 11.34
N LEU A 296 -8.65 -10.84 10.80
CA LEU A 296 -7.55 -9.92 11.07
C LEU A 296 -7.49 -9.48 12.54
N LEU A 297 -8.64 -9.28 13.19
CA LEU A 297 -8.71 -8.99 14.63
C LEU A 297 -8.01 -10.07 15.45
N LYS A 298 -8.40 -11.33 15.24
CA LYS A 298 -7.80 -12.47 15.96
C LYS A 298 -6.29 -12.59 15.72
N LYS A 299 -5.87 -12.39 14.48
CA LYS A 299 -4.46 -12.50 14.07
C LYS A 299 -3.62 -11.33 14.61
N ARG A 300 -4.14 -10.10 14.59
CA ARG A 300 -3.48 -8.94 15.21
C ARG A 300 -3.30 -9.15 16.71
N ASP A 301 -4.35 -9.55 17.40
CA ASP A 301 -4.32 -9.75 18.85
C ASP A 301 -3.35 -10.86 19.24
N ALA A 302 -3.31 -11.96 18.47
CA ALA A 302 -2.31 -13.01 18.63
C ALA A 302 -0.88 -12.49 18.45
N MET A 303 -0.65 -11.64 17.44
CA MET A 303 0.66 -11.02 17.19
C MET A 303 1.07 -10.11 18.35
N LEU A 304 0.19 -9.23 18.82
CA LEU A 304 0.46 -8.33 19.93
C LEU A 304 0.72 -9.08 21.24
N SER A 305 -0.06 -10.14 21.55
CA SER A 305 0.17 -11.02 22.70
C SER A 305 1.52 -11.70 22.61
N ALA A 306 1.81 -12.34 21.48
CA ALA A 306 3.06 -13.06 21.28
C ALA A 306 4.30 -12.15 21.39
N LEU A 307 4.22 -10.92 20.87
CA LEU A 307 5.29 -9.93 21.03
C LEU A 307 5.49 -9.55 22.50
N SER A 308 4.40 -9.26 23.23
CA SER A 308 4.48 -8.89 24.65
C SER A 308 4.98 -10.03 25.54
N GLU A 309 4.78 -11.28 25.15
CA GLU A 309 5.22 -12.45 25.91
C GLU A 309 6.70 -12.79 25.67
N ASN A 310 7.24 -12.47 24.49
CA ASN A 310 8.53 -12.99 24.06
C ASN A 310 9.61 -11.93 23.78
N PHE A 311 9.24 -10.65 23.63
CA PHE A 311 10.22 -9.57 23.41
C PHE A 311 10.35 -8.67 24.65
N PRO A 312 11.55 -8.15 24.96
CA PRO A 312 11.77 -7.28 26.12
C PRO A 312 11.18 -5.87 25.90
N ASP A 313 11.01 -5.13 27.01
CA ASP A 313 10.51 -3.74 27.01
C ASP A 313 11.42 -2.73 26.26
N THR A 314 12.62 -3.15 25.89
CA THR A 314 13.51 -2.35 25.04
C THR A 314 13.11 -2.36 23.56
N CYS A 315 12.19 -3.22 23.17
CA CYS A 315 11.57 -3.26 21.85
C CYS A 315 10.21 -2.57 21.90
N GLU A 316 9.94 -1.75 20.92
CA GLU A 316 8.68 -1.01 20.79
C GLU A 316 7.95 -1.46 19.51
N TRP A 317 6.62 -1.45 19.50
CA TRP A 317 5.85 -1.75 18.28
C TRP A 317 4.54 -0.96 18.21
N THR A 318 4.11 -0.69 16.99
CA THR A 318 2.82 -0.07 16.74
C THR A 318 1.67 -1.04 17.07
N LYS A 319 0.52 -0.48 17.47
CA LYS A 319 -0.71 -1.23 17.78
C LYS A 319 -1.83 -0.76 16.84
N PRO A 320 -1.84 -1.24 15.58
CA PRO A 320 -2.74 -0.72 14.57
C PRO A 320 -4.19 -1.14 14.84
N ASN A 321 -5.13 -0.23 14.58
CA ASN A 321 -6.57 -0.47 14.66
C ASN A 321 -7.15 -1.09 13.38
N GLY A 322 -6.28 -1.49 12.45
CA GLY A 322 -6.64 -2.09 11.17
C GLY A 322 -5.42 -2.41 10.30
N GLY A 323 -5.67 -2.70 9.05
CA GLY A 323 -4.63 -3.11 8.12
C GLY A 323 -4.13 -4.54 8.35
N MET A 324 -2.89 -4.82 7.96
CA MET A 324 -2.36 -6.18 7.91
C MET A 324 -0.96 -6.33 8.53
N MET A 325 -0.42 -5.27 9.15
CA MET A 325 0.97 -5.24 9.60
C MET A 325 1.16 -4.34 10.80
N LEU A 326 2.25 -4.56 11.51
CA LEU A 326 2.77 -3.67 12.52
C LEU A 326 4.26 -3.40 12.29
N TRP A 327 4.75 -2.33 12.91
CA TRP A 327 6.12 -1.86 12.81
C TRP A 327 6.80 -1.98 14.16
N MET A 328 7.93 -2.69 14.18
CA MET A 328 8.68 -2.94 15.39
C MET A 328 10.01 -2.19 15.34
N LYS A 329 10.33 -1.49 16.43
CA LYS A 329 11.61 -0.84 16.68
C LYS A 329 12.41 -1.69 17.63
N LEU A 330 13.62 -1.99 17.24
CA LEU A 330 14.63 -2.69 18.05
C LEU A 330 15.51 -1.68 18.81
N PRO A 331 16.25 -2.11 19.83
CA PRO A 331 17.23 -1.27 20.53
C PRO A 331 18.16 -0.54 19.56
N GLU A 332 18.62 0.65 19.95
CA GLU A 332 19.58 1.42 19.16
C GLU A 332 20.88 0.62 18.95
N GLY A 333 21.40 0.68 17.72
CA GLY A 333 22.59 -0.07 17.32
C GLY A 333 22.28 -1.47 16.76
N THR A 334 21.06 -1.97 16.91
CA THR A 334 20.64 -3.23 16.28
C THR A 334 20.44 -3.06 14.78
N ASN A 335 20.83 -4.08 14.02
CA ASN A 335 20.61 -4.11 12.57
C ASN A 335 19.78 -5.34 12.19
N SER A 336 18.53 -5.14 11.81
CA SER A 336 17.59 -6.21 11.45
C SER A 336 17.97 -7.02 10.21
N TRP A 337 18.99 -6.58 9.43
CA TRP A 337 19.51 -7.36 8.32
C TRP A 337 20.43 -8.49 8.77
N ASP A 338 21.12 -8.34 9.92
CA ASP A 338 22.19 -9.24 10.31
C ASP A 338 21.70 -10.66 10.59
N ILE A 339 20.45 -10.80 11.00
CA ILE A 339 19.84 -12.11 11.31
C ILE A 339 18.76 -12.56 10.33
N LEU A 340 18.57 -11.83 9.24
CA LEU A 340 17.52 -12.14 8.27
C LEU A 340 17.64 -13.57 7.73
N GLN A 341 18.86 -13.99 7.36
CA GLN A 341 19.11 -15.34 6.87
C GLN A 341 19.00 -16.37 7.98
N THR A 342 19.54 -16.10 9.17
CA THR A 342 19.44 -17.03 10.33
C THR A 342 17.98 -17.28 10.71
N ALA A 343 17.14 -16.24 10.69
CA ALA A 343 15.70 -16.39 10.95
C ALA A 343 15.02 -17.20 9.85
N ALA A 344 15.34 -16.95 8.58
CA ALA A 344 14.80 -17.70 7.45
C ALA A 344 15.19 -19.19 7.50
N ASP A 345 16.44 -19.51 7.79
CA ASP A 345 16.94 -20.87 7.94
C ASP A 345 16.24 -21.63 9.09
N ARG A 346 15.73 -20.89 10.09
CA ARG A 346 14.93 -21.44 11.19
C ARG A 346 13.43 -21.44 10.91
N GLY A 347 13.02 -21.00 9.74
CA GLY A 347 11.65 -21.05 9.27
C GLY A 347 10.80 -19.81 9.57
N VAL A 348 11.41 -18.65 9.88
CA VAL A 348 10.70 -17.36 10.08
C VAL A 348 11.20 -16.32 9.13
N LYS A 349 10.28 -15.63 8.42
CA LYS A 349 10.60 -14.48 7.55
C LYS A 349 9.90 -13.20 8.01
N TYR A 350 10.63 -12.09 7.95
CA TYR A 350 10.16 -10.73 8.17
C TYR A 350 10.79 -9.77 7.16
N ASN A 351 10.41 -8.49 7.18
CA ASN A 351 11.06 -7.47 6.35
C ASN A 351 11.88 -6.50 7.19
N PRO A 352 13.21 -6.39 6.96
CA PRO A 352 14.05 -5.38 7.60
C PRO A 352 13.61 -3.95 7.29
N GLY A 353 13.75 -3.05 8.26
CA GLY A 353 13.31 -1.65 8.16
C GLY A 353 13.92 -0.87 7.02
N GLY A 354 15.19 -1.09 6.74
CA GLY A 354 15.88 -0.43 5.63
C GLY A 354 15.28 -0.70 4.24
N LEU A 355 14.47 -1.77 4.08
CA LEU A 355 13.72 -1.99 2.82
C LEU A 355 12.74 -0.87 2.49
N PHE A 356 12.22 -0.18 3.52
CA PHE A 356 11.16 0.83 3.39
C PHE A 356 11.71 2.25 3.28
N ARG A 357 13.03 2.41 3.04
CA ARG A 357 13.69 3.67 2.75
C ARG A 357 14.55 3.58 1.50
N ALA A 358 14.56 4.64 0.70
CA ALA A 358 15.40 4.70 -0.50
C ALA A 358 16.90 4.67 -0.19
N ASP A 359 17.32 5.26 0.94
CA ASP A 359 18.71 5.34 1.39
C ASP A 359 19.17 4.11 2.21
N ARG A 360 18.27 3.14 2.45
CA ARG A 360 18.53 1.91 3.23
C ARG A 360 19.02 2.16 4.65
N LYS A 361 18.75 3.31 5.23
CA LYS A 361 19.06 3.64 6.63
C LYS A 361 17.94 3.22 7.60
N ARG A 362 18.13 3.46 8.90
CA ARG A 362 17.17 3.08 9.96
C ARG A 362 16.95 1.58 10.03
N ASN A 363 18.04 0.83 10.22
CA ASN A 363 18.04 -0.63 10.18
C ASN A 363 17.62 -1.29 11.51
N ASN A 364 17.38 -0.51 12.56
CA ASN A 364 16.86 -0.98 13.85
C ASN A 364 15.33 -1.09 13.86
N TYR A 365 14.71 -1.31 12.69
CA TYR A 365 13.29 -1.54 12.55
C TYR A 365 13.02 -2.81 11.75
N LEU A 366 11.82 -3.36 11.91
CA LEU A 366 11.31 -4.43 11.08
C LEU A 366 9.77 -4.35 10.94
N ARG A 367 9.26 -4.84 9.81
CA ARG A 367 7.83 -5.00 9.59
C ARG A 367 7.43 -6.45 9.83
N LEU A 368 6.36 -6.66 10.61
CA LEU A 368 5.69 -7.93 10.80
C LEU A 368 4.27 -7.85 10.24
N THR A 369 3.89 -8.82 9.42
CA THR A 369 2.53 -8.95 8.88
C THR A 369 1.81 -10.10 9.57
N TYR A 370 0.54 -9.88 9.91
CA TYR A 370 -0.30 -10.85 10.60
C TYR A 370 -1.43 -11.42 9.74
N SER A 371 -1.52 -11.02 8.47
CA SER A 371 -2.68 -11.38 7.63
C SER A 371 -2.71 -12.83 7.15
N TYR A 372 -1.56 -13.49 7.03
CA TYR A 372 -1.43 -14.78 6.35
C TYR A 372 -1.48 -15.99 7.29
N ASN A 373 -0.61 -16.01 8.29
CA ASN A 373 -0.52 -17.13 9.25
C ASN A 373 -1.75 -17.22 10.18
N SER A 374 -2.03 -18.42 10.73
CA SER A 374 -3.05 -18.59 11.77
C SER A 374 -2.60 -17.97 13.10
N PRO A 375 -3.53 -17.69 14.04
CA PRO A 375 -3.16 -17.21 15.37
C PRO A 375 -2.13 -18.09 16.09
N GLU A 376 -2.25 -19.42 15.99
CA GLU A 376 -1.33 -20.39 16.58
C GLU A 376 0.06 -20.30 15.94
N GLU A 377 0.11 -20.25 14.59
CA GLU A 377 1.37 -20.07 13.85
C GLU A 377 2.03 -18.74 14.14
N ILE A 378 1.24 -17.68 14.40
CA ILE A 378 1.77 -16.37 14.81
C ILE A 378 2.48 -16.48 16.15
N HIS A 379 1.86 -17.11 17.17
CA HIS A 379 2.51 -17.32 18.47
C HIS A 379 3.81 -18.12 18.35
N GLU A 380 3.76 -19.26 17.64
CA GLU A 380 4.94 -20.12 17.45
C GLU A 380 6.06 -19.39 16.70
N GLY A 381 5.72 -18.68 15.61
CA GLY A 381 6.68 -17.96 14.78
C GLY A 381 7.32 -16.76 15.48
N ILE A 382 6.54 -15.98 16.26
CA ILE A 382 7.07 -14.84 17.03
C ILE A 382 7.97 -15.32 18.16
N LYS A 383 7.61 -16.39 18.87
CA LYS A 383 8.48 -17.00 19.86
C LYS A 383 9.80 -17.44 19.25
N LEU A 384 9.74 -18.13 18.10
CA LEU A 384 10.95 -18.57 17.39
C LEU A 384 11.80 -17.38 16.92
N LEU A 385 11.17 -16.29 16.49
CA LEU A 385 11.85 -15.06 16.09
C LEU A 385 12.58 -14.43 17.28
N ALA A 386 11.95 -14.33 18.45
CA ALA A 386 12.56 -13.82 19.67
C ALA A 386 13.77 -14.67 20.08
N ASP A 387 13.63 -16.02 20.08
CA ASP A 387 14.74 -16.95 20.36
C ASP A 387 15.95 -16.73 19.42
N VAL A 388 15.72 -16.30 18.15
CA VAL A 388 16.81 -15.98 17.23
C VAL A 388 17.48 -14.67 17.65
N PHE A 389 16.71 -13.63 17.95
CA PHE A 389 17.24 -12.33 18.36
C PHE A 389 18.05 -12.40 19.68
N GLU A 390 17.57 -13.18 20.67
CA GLU A 390 18.27 -13.41 21.93
C GLU A 390 19.62 -14.11 21.72
N LYS A 391 19.65 -15.18 20.91
CA LYS A 391 20.87 -15.96 20.66
C LYS A 391 21.96 -15.15 19.95
N GLU A 392 21.57 -14.21 19.14
CA GLU A 392 22.48 -13.30 18.44
C GLU A 392 22.78 -12.02 19.27
N ASN A 393 22.29 -11.94 20.52
CA ASN A 393 22.47 -10.81 21.45
C ASN A 393 22.00 -9.45 20.87
N LEU A 394 20.89 -9.44 20.17
CA LEU A 394 20.29 -8.26 19.56
C LEU A 394 19.16 -7.64 20.40
N ILE A 395 18.63 -8.41 21.37
CA ILE A 395 17.63 -8.00 22.37
C ILE A 395 17.96 -8.56 23.73
#